data_98b2283601dbbacb0c6d5fe6818cefb3
#
_entry.id   98b2283601dbbacb0c6d5fe6818cefb3
#
_cell.length_a   1.000
_cell.length_b   1.000
_cell.length_c   1.000
_cell.angle_alpha   90.00
_cell.angle_beta   90.00
_cell.angle_gamma   90.00
#
_symmetry.space_group_name_H-M   'P 1'
#
loop_
_entity.id
_entity.type
_entity.pdbx_description
1 polymer ?
#
loop_
_entity_poly.entity_id
_entity_poly.type
_entity_poly.pdbx_seq_one_letter_code
_entity_poly.pdbx_strand_id
1 'polypeptide(L)'
;MSRPAPGHDLVGLGEVMLRLATRPPQRLEQATDLDVQIGGTEANVAAACARLGLRTAVVTALPSDHAWGDRTVRELAGHGVDCRGILRRPGQRMGLYFIEYGMAPRPVRILYDRRDSAFSRLVADEVDWTLVRGARLVHLTGVTAALGGNLRDVVRRAVDEASGAGVPIAFDVNYRSRLWSPKEARDFLAEILPRVGYLFVGADDAASVLELDGPPERVLEGLHRLAPAATVALTLGEAGSAVLTPDGIHRPSKRYTVSVVDRVGAGDAFAAGFLWATLIGRDAQQAVDAATALAALKCTIWGDVPIVSRAELEELLATDSTEIRR
;
A
#
# COMPACT_ATOMS: atom_id res chain seq x y z
N MET A 1 18.19 28.51 -1.96
CA MET A 1 17.25 28.40 -3.09
C MET A 1 16.00 27.69 -2.57
N SER A 2 14.83 28.30 -2.68
CA SER A 2 13.57 27.65 -2.29
C SER A 2 13.31 26.44 -3.22
N ARG A 3 12.97 25.28 -2.63
CA ARG A 3 12.59 24.09 -3.38
C ARG A 3 11.39 24.45 -4.28
N PRO A 4 11.38 24.08 -5.57
CA PRO A 4 10.20 24.28 -6.43
C PRO A 4 8.98 23.60 -5.78
N ALA A 5 7.79 24.15 -6.02
CA ALA A 5 6.55 23.56 -5.50
C ALA A 5 6.47 22.09 -5.93
N PRO A 6 6.20 21.14 -5.02
CA PRO A 6 6.19 19.72 -5.34
C PRO A 6 5.14 19.43 -6.40
N GLY A 7 5.50 18.60 -7.38
CA GLY A 7 4.61 18.19 -8.47
C GLY A 7 3.46 17.30 -7.96
N HIS A 8 3.76 16.39 -7.02
CA HIS A 8 2.80 15.45 -6.41
C HIS A 8 2.94 15.43 -4.89
N ASP A 9 1.82 15.16 -4.22
CA ASP A 9 1.81 15.01 -2.78
C ASP A 9 2.30 13.62 -2.38
N LEU A 10 1.97 12.58 -3.19
CA LEU A 10 2.44 11.20 -3.00
C LEU A 10 2.76 10.55 -4.34
N VAL A 11 3.89 9.84 -4.41
CA VAL A 11 4.27 8.96 -5.54
C VAL A 11 4.43 7.54 -5.04
N GLY A 12 3.65 6.59 -5.58
CA GLY A 12 3.81 5.16 -5.34
C GLY A 12 4.66 4.52 -6.43
N LEU A 13 5.55 3.57 -6.08
CA LEU A 13 6.30 2.79 -7.05
C LEU A 13 6.09 1.30 -6.79
N GLY A 14 5.36 0.61 -7.69
CA GLY A 14 5.04 -0.79 -7.52
C GLY A 14 4.27 -1.41 -8.68
N GLU A 15 4.04 -2.72 -8.60
CA GLU A 15 3.31 -3.46 -9.62
C GLU A 15 1.81 -3.26 -9.53
N VAL A 16 1.19 -2.98 -10.66
CA VAL A 16 -0.26 -3.03 -10.83
C VAL A 16 -0.63 -4.28 -11.60
N MET A 17 -1.51 -5.09 -11.01
CA MET A 17 -1.94 -6.38 -11.54
C MET A 17 -3.44 -6.37 -11.82
N LEU A 18 -3.90 -7.35 -12.62
CA LEU A 18 -5.31 -7.71 -12.66
C LEU A 18 -5.64 -8.62 -11.48
N ARG A 19 -6.64 -8.25 -10.75
CA ARG A 19 -7.31 -9.04 -9.74
C ARG A 19 -8.45 -9.81 -10.37
N LEU A 20 -8.43 -11.13 -10.23
CA LEU A 20 -9.44 -12.06 -10.74
C LEU A 20 -10.06 -12.78 -9.54
N ALA A 21 -11.27 -12.41 -9.15
CA ALA A 21 -11.89 -12.92 -7.94
C ALA A 21 -13.14 -13.77 -8.22
N THR A 22 -13.28 -14.89 -7.50
CA THR A 22 -14.55 -15.62 -7.48
C THR A 22 -15.56 -14.88 -6.62
N ARG A 23 -16.84 -15.05 -6.92
CA ARG A 23 -17.92 -14.61 -6.02
C ARG A 23 -18.18 -15.69 -4.97
N PRO A 24 -18.23 -15.34 -3.66
CA PRO A 24 -18.58 -16.33 -2.64
C PRO A 24 -19.95 -16.97 -2.91
N PRO A 25 -20.10 -18.29 -2.71
CA PRO A 25 -19.15 -19.26 -2.13
C PRO A 25 -18.35 -20.06 -3.18
N GLN A 26 -18.30 -19.61 -4.43
CA GLN A 26 -17.77 -20.34 -5.58
C GLN A 26 -16.26 -20.63 -5.45
N ARG A 27 -15.83 -21.82 -5.86
CA ARG A 27 -14.41 -22.16 -5.96
C ARG A 27 -13.85 -21.79 -7.33
N LEU A 28 -12.53 -21.58 -7.42
CA LEU A 28 -11.87 -21.34 -8.70
C LEU A 28 -12.07 -22.47 -9.69
N GLU A 29 -12.04 -23.73 -9.25
CA GLU A 29 -12.27 -24.90 -10.10
C GLU A 29 -13.69 -25.02 -10.66
N GLN A 30 -14.65 -24.28 -10.09
CA GLN A 30 -16.06 -24.27 -10.49
C GLN A 30 -16.44 -22.96 -11.20
N ALA A 31 -15.53 -21.98 -11.22
CA ALA A 31 -15.83 -20.65 -11.72
C ALA A 31 -15.98 -20.66 -13.25
N THR A 32 -17.11 -20.17 -13.73
CA THR A 32 -17.38 -19.91 -15.15
C THR A 32 -17.12 -18.45 -15.52
N ASP A 33 -17.07 -17.57 -14.52
CA ASP A 33 -16.76 -16.14 -14.62
C ASP A 33 -15.94 -15.69 -13.41
N LEU A 34 -15.21 -14.61 -13.57
CA LEU A 34 -14.43 -13.96 -12.51
C LEU A 34 -14.70 -12.46 -12.52
N ASP A 35 -14.79 -11.88 -11.35
CA ASP A 35 -14.79 -10.43 -11.19
C ASP A 35 -13.39 -9.88 -11.47
N VAL A 36 -13.29 -8.92 -12.39
CA VAL A 36 -12.01 -8.40 -12.87
C VAL A 36 -11.85 -6.95 -12.40
N GLN A 37 -10.86 -6.71 -11.57
CA GLN A 37 -10.46 -5.40 -11.07
C GLN A 37 -8.95 -5.21 -11.21
N ILE A 38 -8.44 -4.05 -10.85
CA ILE A 38 -7.01 -3.81 -10.67
C ILE A 38 -6.65 -3.85 -9.19
N GLY A 39 -5.39 -4.19 -8.90
CA GLY A 39 -4.84 -4.13 -7.55
C GLY A 39 -3.32 -4.04 -7.60
N GLY A 40 -2.76 -3.48 -6.55
CA GLY A 40 -1.34 -3.31 -6.35
C GLY A 40 -1.13 -2.35 -5.19
N THR A 41 -0.36 -2.77 -4.20
CA THR A 41 -0.27 -2.09 -2.90
C THR A 41 -0.01 -0.60 -3.02
N GLU A 42 1.02 -0.22 -3.77
CA GLU A 42 1.41 1.19 -3.93
C GLU A 42 0.38 1.98 -4.76
N ALA A 43 -0.23 1.33 -5.75
CA ALA A 43 -1.30 1.93 -6.56
C ALA A 43 -2.60 2.07 -5.76
N ASN A 44 -2.92 1.11 -4.88
CA ASN A 44 -4.07 1.19 -3.97
C ASN A 44 -3.94 2.39 -3.04
N VAL A 45 -2.74 2.60 -2.45
CA VAL A 45 -2.43 3.76 -1.61
C VAL A 45 -2.54 5.07 -2.40
N ALA A 46 -1.96 5.12 -3.62
CA ALA A 46 -2.01 6.30 -4.47
C ALA A 46 -3.45 6.64 -4.88
N ALA A 47 -4.26 5.64 -5.27
CA ALA A 47 -5.66 5.81 -5.64
C ALA A 47 -6.51 6.28 -4.46
N ALA A 48 -6.33 5.68 -3.27
CA ALA A 48 -7.01 6.11 -2.05
C ALA A 48 -6.69 7.58 -1.72
N CYS A 49 -5.40 7.94 -1.71
CA CYS A 49 -4.97 9.32 -1.44
C CYS A 49 -5.51 10.32 -2.48
N ALA A 50 -5.56 9.94 -3.76
CA ALA A 50 -6.14 10.77 -4.82
C ALA A 50 -7.63 11.03 -4.58
N ARG A 51 -8.40 10.00 -4.23
CA ARG A 51 -9.83 10.10 -3.88
C ARG A 51 -10.09 10.98 -2.65
N LEU A 52 -9.11 11.05 -1.75
CA LEU A 52 -9.13 11.93 -0.57
C LEU A 52 -8.63 13.36 -0.90
N GLY A 53 -8.33 13.66 -2.17
CA GLY A 53 -8.01 15.00 -2.67
C GLY A 53 -6.52 15.34 -2.74
N LEU A 54 -5.61 14.37 -2.61
CA LEU A 54 -4.18 14.58 -2.85
C LEU A 54 -3.83 14.42 -4.33
N ARG A 55 -2.78 15.11 -4.78
CA ARG A 55 -2.19 14.91 -6.11
C ARG A 55 -1.24 13.72 -6.02
N THR A 56 -1.58 12.62 -6.65
CA THR A 56 -0.79 11.39 -6.60
C THR A 56 -0.34 10.96 -7.97
N ALA A 57 0.75 10.21 -8.03
CA ALA A 57 1.23 9.54 -9.23
C ALA A 57 1.67 8.11 -8.91
N VAL A 58 1.73 7.27 -9.92
CA VAL A 58 2.26 5.92 -9.81
C VAL A 58 3.38 5.70 -10.83
N VAL A 59 4.47 5.06 -10.39
CA VAL A 59 5.54 4.54 -11.22
C VAL A 59 5.36 3.03 -11.32
N THR A 60 5.07 2.54 -12.53
CA THR A 60 4.86 1.12 -12.81
C THR A 60 5.16 0.83 -14.28
N ALA A 61 5.10 -0.44 -14.69
CA ALA A 61 5.21 -0.82 -16.09
C ALA A 61 4.03 -1.70 -16.49
N LEU A 62 3.40 -1.38 -17.64
CA LEU A 62 2.23 -2.06 -18.17
C LEU A 62 2.42 -2.40 -19.66
N PRO A 63 1.79 -3.46 -20.20
CA PRO A 63 1.79 -3.72 -21.63
C PRO A 63 1.12 -2.56 -22.42
N SER A 64 1.63 -2.24 -23.59
CA SER A 64 1.12 -1.16 -24.44
C SER A 64 0.17 -1.64 -25.54
N ASP A 65 0.28 -2.90 -25.91
CA ASP A 65 -0.47 -3.56 -27.02
C ASP A 65 -1.56 -4.52 -26.48
N HIS A 66 -2.01 -4.27 -25.28
CA HIS A 66 -2.94 -5.15 -24.58
C HIS A 66 -4.06 -4.36 -23.91
N ALA A 67 -5.31 -4.73 -24.19
CA ALA A 67 -6.50 -4.03 -23.67
C ALA A 67 -6.53 -3.86 -22.13
N TRP A 68 -5.94 -4.80 -21.39
CA TRP A 68 -5.82 -4.72 -19.94
C TRP A 68 -4.88 -3.62 -19.47
N GLY A 69 -3.78 -3.38 -20.19
CA GLY A 69 -2.89 -2.26 -19.88
C GLY A 69 -3.61 -0.91 -20.04
N ASP A 70 -4.40 -0.75 -21.10
CA ASP A 70 -5.21 0.47 -21.32
C ASP A 70 -6.33 0.62 -20.31
N ARG A 71 -6.99 -0.48 -19.95
CA ARG A 71 -8.00 -0.48 -18.88
C ARG A 71 -7.38 -0.03 -17.56
N THR A 72 -6.22 -0.56 -17.20
CA THR A 72 -5.52 -0.21 -15.96
C THR A 72 -5.19 1.28 -15.90
N VAL A 73 -4.67 1.85 -16.99
CA VAL A 73 -4.41 3.30 -17.06
C VAL A 73 -5.69 4.11 -16.88
N ARG A 74 -6.78 3.74 -17.59
CA ARG A 74 -8.07 4.45 -17.46
C ARG A 74 -8.64 4.35 -16.03
N GLU A 75 -8.51 3.19 -15.39
CA GLU A 75 -9.04 2.96 -14.04
C GLU A 75 -8.26 3.77 -12.99
N LEU A 76 -6.92 3.77 -13.07
CA LEU A 76 -6.07 4.63 -12.22
C LEU A 76 -6.37 6.12 -12.43
N ALA A 77 -6.45 6.56 -13.68
CA ALA A 77 -6.81 7.95 -14.00
C ALA A 77 -8.22 8.30 -13.53
N GLY A 78 -9.18 7.36 -13.59
CA GLY A 78 -10.53 7.51 -13.04
C GLY A 78 -10.57 7.71 -11.52
N HIS A 79 -9.56 7.20 -10.81
CA HIS A 79 -9.36 7.48 -9.38
C HIS A 79 -8.63 8.80 -9.12
N GLY A 80 -8.16 9.50 -10.15
CA GLY A 80 -7.41 10.77 -10.04
C GLY A 80 -5.90 10.60 -9.93
N VAL A 81 -5.36 9.41 -10.20
CA VAL A 81 -3.91 9.16 -10.19
C VAL A 81 -3.27 9.64 -11.48
N ASP A 82 -2.19 10.39 -11.40
CA ASP A 82 -1.36 10.76 -12.55
C ASP A 82 -0.60 9.54 -13.08
N CYS A 83 -0.86 9.19 -14.33
CA CYS A 83 -0.32 8.01 -15.00
C CYS A 83 0.95 8.28 -15.83
N ARG A 84 1.55 9.49 -15.77
CA ARG A 84 2.77 9.81 -16.55
C ARG A 84 3.99 8.97 -16.20
N GLY A 85 4.03 8.41 -14.99
CA GLY A 85 5.07 7.49 -14.54
C GLY A 85 4.91 6.05 -15.02
N ILE A 86 3.90 5.76 -15.83
CA ILE A 86 3.63 4.40 -16.33
C ILE A 86 4.44 4.14 -17.59
N LEU A 87 5.40 3.22 -17.50
CA LEU A 87 6.13 2.72 -18.65
C LEU A 87 5.25 1.77 -19.46
N ARG A 88 5.08 2.05 -20.76
CA ARG A 88 4.28 1.23 -21.69
C ARG A 88 5.19 0.33 -22.51
N ARG A 89 4.99 -0.99 -22.40
CA ARG A 89 5.89 -2.00 -22.98
C ARG A 89 5.16 -2.93 -23.94
N PRO A 90 5.52 -2.93 -25.24
CA PRO A 90 4.95 -3.87 -26.19
C PRO A 90 5.43 -5.31 -25.93
N GLY A 91 4.60 -6.30 -26.26
CA GLY A 91 4.93 -7.73 -26.14
C GLY A 91 5.06 -8.23 -24.69
N GLN A 92 4.72 -7.41 -23.71
CA GLN A 92 4.78 -7.80 -22.30
C GLN A 92 3.39 -8.18 -21.77
N ARG A 93 3.34 -8.88 -20.63
CA ARG A 93 2.09 -9.30 -20.00
C ARG A 93 1.78 -8.51 -18.73
N MET A 94 0.51 -8.50 -18.35
CA MET A 94 0.11 -8.10 -17.00
C MET A 94 0.48 -9.17 -15.98
N GLY A 95 0.85 -8.74 -14.76
CA GLY A 95 0.76 -9.60 -13.60
C GLY A 95 -0.70 -9.86 -13.24
N LEU A 96 -1.00 -11.07 -12.77
CA LEU A 96 -2.34 -11.48 -12.36
C LEU A 96 -2.29 -12.02 -10.92
N TYR A 97 -3.39 -11.92 -10.22
CA TYR A 97 -3.65 -12.74 -9.05
C TYR A 97 -5.12 -13.14 -8.98
N PHE A 98 -5.33 -14.35 -8.49
CA PHE A 98 -6.63 -14.95 -8.35
C PHE A 98 -7.00 -14.99 -6.88
N ILE A 99 -8.23 -14.60 -6.55
CA ILE A 99 -8.76 -14.71 -5.20
C ILE A 99 -9.91 -15.70 -5.20
N GLU A 100 -9.75 -16.77 -4.45
CA GLU A 100 -10.85 -17.65 -4.07
C GLU A 100 -11.36 -17.23 -2.69
N TYR A 101 -12.56 -16.67 -2.65
CA TYR A 101 -13.17 -16.31 -1.38
C TYR A 101 -13.73 -17.56 -0.69
N GLY A 102 -13.20 -17.83 0.49
CA GLY A 102 -13.71 -18.87 1.35
C GLY A 102 -14.89 -18.40 2.20
N MET A 103 -15.75 -19.33 2.55
CA MET A 103 -16.71 -19.20 3.66
C MET A 103 -16.28 -20.15 4.76
N ALA A 104 -16.36 -19.70 6.02
CA ALA A 104 -15.95 -20.53 7.15
C ALA A 104 -16.49 -21.96 7.05
N PRO A 105 -15.66 -23.02 7.27
CA PRO A 105 -14.28 -22.97 7.77
C PRO A 105 -13.19 -22.79 6.68
N ARG A 106 -13.55 -22.50 5.42
CA ARG A 106 -12.58 -22.34 4.34
C ARG A 106 -11.96 -20.94 4.38
N PRO A 107 -10.60 -20.82 4.37
CA PRO A 107 -9.94 -19.53 4.30
C PRO A 107 -10.02 -18.93 2.88
N VAL A 108 -9.80 -17.63 2.78
CA VAL A 108 -9.50 -16.96 1.51
C VAL A 108 -8.14 -17.47 0.98
N ARG A 109 -8.05 -17.75 -0.31
CA ARG A 109 -6.82 -18.16 -0.98
C ARG A 109 -6.46 -17.17 -2.08
N ILE A 110 -5.19 -16.81 -2.15
CA ILE A 110 -4.65 -15.94 -3.20
C ILE A 110 -3.57 -16.70 -3.96
N LEU A 111 -3.74 -16.76 -5.28
CA LEU A 111 -2.78 -17.38 -6.21
C LEU A 111 -2.22 -16.27 -7.11
N TYR A 112 -0.89 -16.14 -7.15
CA TYR A 112 -0.22 -15.15 -7.98
C TYR A 112 0.32 -15.78 -9.27
N ASP A 113 0.07 -15.10 -10.39
CA ASP A 113 0.68 -15.34 -11.69
C ASP A 113 1.29 -14.03 -12.19
N ARG A 114 2.47 -13.67 -11.65
CA ARG A 114 3.11 -12.38 -11.89
C ARG A 114 4.56 -12.49 -12.40
N ARG A 115 5.05 -13.72 -12.62
CA ARG A 115 6.37 -13.92 -13.18
C ARG A 115 6.43 -13.38 -14.61
N ASP A 116 7.53 -12.74 -14.95
CA ASP A 116 7.75 -12.16 -16.29
C ASP A 116 6.70 -11.13 -16.73
N SER A 117 6.02 -10.47 -15.78
CA SER A 117 5.17 -9.33 -16.08
C SER A 117 5.99 -8.12 -16.57
N ALA A 118 5.33 -7.16 -17.19
CA ALA A 118 5.96 -5.91 -17.62
C ALA A 118 6.70 -5.22 -16.47
N PHE A 119 6.12 -5.22 -15.27
CA PHE A 119 6.72 -4.62 -14.08
C PHE A 119 7.88 -5.47 -13.53
N SER A 120 7.75 -6.79 -13.49
CA SER A 120 8.81 -7.65 -12.93
C SER A 120 10.14 -7.56 -13.71
N ARG A 121 10.12 -7.02 -14.93
CA ARG A 121 11.28 -6.79 -15.78
C ARG A 121 11.79 -5.35 -15.75
N LEU A 122 11.20 -4.48 -14.93
CA LEU A 122 11.63 -3.09 -14.78
C LEU A 122 13.06 -3.03 -14.23
N VAL A 123 13.88 -2.14 -14.79
CA VAL A 123 15.19 -1.82 -14.27
C VAL A 123 15.29 -0.33 -13.92
N ALA A 124 16.19 0.03 -13.03
CA ALA A 124 16.28 1.37 -12.47
C ALA A 124 16.52 2.47 -13.51
N ASP A 125 17.27 2.17 -14.58
CA ASP A 125 17.61 3.14 -15.63
C ASP A 125 16.44 3.52 -16.54
N GLU A 126 15.31 2.78 -16.47
CA GLU A 126 14.11 3.06 -17.27
C GLU A 126 13.14 4.00 -16.55
N VAL A 127 13.33 4.23 -15.24
CA VAL A 127 12.41 5.03 -14.43
C VAL A 127 12.74 6.52 -14.54
N ASP A 128 11.70 7.33 -14.76
CA ASP A 128 11.83 8.79 -14.63
C ASP A 128 11.84 9.19 -13.14
N TRP A 129 13.03 9.29 -12.60
CA TRP A 129 13.25 9.65 -11.19
C TRP A 129 12.86 11.09 -10.84
N THR A 130 12.52 11.93 -11.82
CA THR A 130 12.06 13.30 -11.55
C THR A 130 10.75 13.30 -10.77
N LEU A 131 9.87 12.31 -10.98
CA LEU A 131 8.64 12.12 -10.21
C LEU A 131 8.93 11.87 -8.73
N VAL A 132 9.90 11.00 -8.44
CA VAL A 132 10.33 10.67 -7.08
C VAL A 132 10.97 11.88 -6.40
N ARG A 133 11.92 12.55 -7.06
CA ARG A 133 12.60 13.74 -6.51
C ARG A 133 11.66 14.92 -6.31
N GLY A 134 10.60 15.04 -7.13
CA GLY A 134 9.61 16.12 -7.08
C GLY A 134 8.43 15.87 -6.15
N ALA A 135 8.33 14.71 -5.50
CA ALA A 135 7.23 14.38 -4.60
C ALA A 135 7.38 15.05 -3.22
N ARG A 136 6.26 15.17 -2.49
CA ARG A 136 6.29 15.46 -1.05
C ARG A 136 6.55 14.20 -0.22
N LEU A 137 6.17 13.04 -0.73
CA LEU A 137 6.35 11.73 -0.10
C LEU A 137 6.40 10.63 -1.17
N VAL A 138 7.26 9.64 -0.98
CA VAL A 138 7.32 8.43 -1.81
C VAL A 138 6.86 7.23 -1.00
N HIS A 139 5.97 6.41 -1.56
CA HIS A 139 5.49 5.17 -0.96
C HIS A 139 6.05 3.96 -1.68
N LEU A 140 6.70 3.08 -0.92
CA LEU A 140 7.38 1.86 -1.37
C LEU A 140 6.95 0.68 -0.49
N THR A 141 7.09 -0.54 -1.02
CA THR A 141 6.82 -1.74 -0.23
C THR A 141 7.87 -2.83 -0.39
N GLY A 142 7.93 -3.72 0.59
CA GLY A 142 8.74 -4.93 0.52
C GLY A 142 8.30 -5.91 -0.56
N VAL A 143 7.01 -5.86 -0.97
CA VAL A 143 6.51 -6.70 -2.08
C VAL A 143 7.26 -6.40 -3.37
N THR A 144 7.48 -5.12 -3.70
CA THR A 144 8.21 -4.72 -4.90
C THR A 144 9.64 -5.25 -4.89
N ALA A 145 10.36 -5.10 -3.77
CA ALA A 145 11.71 -5.64 -3.62
C ALA A 145 11.77 -7.17 -3.69
N ALA A 146 10.73 -7.85 -3.23
CA ALA A 146 10.64 -9.32 -3.23
C ALA A 146 10.53 -9.96 -4.63
N LEU A 147 10.14 -9.18 -5.66
CA LEU A 147 9.90 -9.70 -7.01
C LEU A 147 11.17 -10.07 -7.79
N GLY A 148 12.35 -9.63 -7.36
CA GLY A 148 13.62 -9.99 -7.99
C GLY A 148 14.75 -9.02 -7.71
N GLY A 149 15.98 -9.41 -8.12
CA GLY A 149 17.18 -8.60 -7.88
C GLY A 149 17.10 -7.22 -8.55
N ASN A 150 16.66 -7.17 -9.80
CA ASN A 150 16.45 -5.92 -10.54
C ASN A 150 15.48 -4.96 -9.80
N LEU A 151 14.43 -5.49 -9.19
CA LEU A 151 13.46 -4.67 -8.46
C LEU A 151 13.97 -4.26 -7.07
N ARG A 152 14.85 -5.06 -6.44
CA ARG A 152 15.61 -4.58 -5.26
C ARG A 152 16.45 -3.36 -5.61
N ASP A 153 17.10 -3.37 -6.77
CA ASP A 153 17.90 -2.23 -7.25
C ASP A 153 17.03 -1.03 -7.60
N VAL A 154 15.83 -1.25 -8.17
CA VAL A 154 14.82 -0.18 -8.37
C VAL A 154 14.41 0.44 -7.04
N VAL A 155 14.11 -0.36 -6.01
CA VAL A 155 13.75 0.15 -4.68
C VAL A 155 14.92 0.89 -4.02
N ARG A 156 16.16 0.34 -4.08
CA ARG A 156 17.37 1.03 -3.60
C ARG A 156 17.53 2.38 -4.27
N ARG A 157 17.41 2.41 -5.60
CA ARG A 157 17.51 3.65 -6.37
C ARG A 157 16.41 4.64 -6.00
N ALA A 158 15.17 4.20 -5.80
CA ALA A 158 14.07 5.06 -5.34
C ALA A 158 14.39 5.69 -3.99
N VAL A 159 14.95 4.91 -3.06
CA VAL A 159 15.38 5.39 -1.73
C VAL A 159 16.53 6.40 -1.87
N ASP A 160 17.52 6.15 -2.74
CA ASP A 160 18.64 7.07 -2.97
C ASP A 160 18.16 8.39 -3.57
N GLU A 161 17.31 8.35 -4.58
CA GLU A 161 16.74 9.53 -5.25
C GLU A 161 15.85 10.36 -4.31
N ALA A 162 14.99 9.71 -3.52
CA ALA A 162 14.17 10.38 -2.53
C ALA A 162 15.01 11.01 -1.42
N SER A 163 15.94 10.25 -0.83
CA SER A 163 16.81 10.73 0.25
C SER A 163 17.71 11.88 -0.23
N GLY A 164 18.32 11.76 -1.42
CA GLY A 164 19.15 12.81 -2.01
C GLY A 164 18.40 14.10 -2.30
N ALA A 165 17.09 14.02 -2.54
CA ALA A 165 16.20 15.17 -2.73
C ALA A 165 15.52 15.64 -1.43
N GLY A 166 15.76 15.00 -0.29
CA GLY A 166 15.10 15.31 0.98
C GLY A 166 13.60 15.00 0.96
N VAL A 167 13.19 14.00 0.18
CA VAL A 167 11.81 13.51 0.12
C VAL A 167 11.62 12.40 1.14
N PRO A 168 10.67 12.51 2.08
CA PRO A 168 10.36 11.45 3.02
C PRO A 168 9.89 10.16 2.32
N ILE A 169 10.25 9.03 2.89
CA ILE A 169 9.90 7.71 2.38
C ILE A 169 8.92 7.05 3.35
N ALA A 170 7.77 6.63 2.85
CA ALA A 170 6.88 5.70 3.51
C ALA A 170 7.16 4.30 2.99
N PHE A 171 7.42 3.37 3.88
CA PHE A 171 7.73 1.99 3.55
C PHE A 171 6.82 1.03 4.30
N ASP A 172 6.16 0.14 3.57
CA ASP A 172 5.39 -0.97 4.15
C ASP A 172 6.18 -2.28 3.97
N VAL A 173 6.49 -2.94 5.06
CA VAL A 173 7.23 -4.22 5.06
C VAL A 173 6.53 -5.26 4.20
N ASN A 174 5.24 -5.41 4.35
CA ASN A 174 4.33 -6.15 3.48
C ASN A 174 4.93 -7.46 2.98
N TYR A 175 5.42 -8.29 3.91
CA TYR A 175 6.16 -9.51 3.62
C TYR A 175 5.32 -10.54 2.87
N ARG A 176 5.94 -11.23 1.93
CA ARG A 176 5.31 -12.32 1.16
C ARG A 176 6.21 -13.55 1.15
N SER A 177 5.93 -14.51 2.02
CA SER A 177 6.73 -15.74 2.20
C SER A 177 6.93 -16.59 0.94
N ARG A 178 6.07 -16.41 -0.08
CA ARG A 178 6.20 -17.10 -1.37
C ARG A 178 7.19 -16.45 -2.34
N LEU A 179 7.67 -15.23 -2.04
CA LEU A 179 8.58 -14.47 -2.91
C LEU A 179 10.02 -14.52 -2.42
N TRP A 180 10.23 -14.48 -1.12
CA TRP A 180 11.56 -14.51 -0.52
C TRP A 180 11.52 -15.09 0.90
N SER A 181 12.68 -15.50 1.40
CA SER A 181 12.81 -15.99 2.78
C SER A 181 12.80 -14.84 3.80
N PRO A 182 12.48 -15.13 5.08
CA PRO A 182 12.58 -14.11 6.14
C PRO A 182 13.98 -13.50 6.25
N LYS A 183 15.02 -14.31 6.03
CA LYS A 183 16.42 -13.83 6.05
C LYS A 183 16.69 -12.84 4.93
N GLU A 184 16.32 -13.15 3.69
CA GLU A 184 16.50 -12.24 2.55
C GLU A 184 15.74 -10.93 2.74
N ALA A 185 14.52 -11.03 3.27
CA ALA A 185 13.71 -9.85 3.61
C ALA A 185 14.41 -8.98 4.67
N ARG A 186 14.87 -9.60 5.75
CA ARG A 186 15.57 -8.91 6.84
C ARG A 186 16.85 -8.23 6.38
N ASP A 187 17.67 -8.95 5.61
CA ASP A 187 18.93 -8.41 5.08
C ASP A 187 18.65 -7.15 4.21
N PHE A 188 17.63 -7.20 3.35
CA PHE A 188 17.24 -6.05 2.53
C PHE A 188 16.65 -4.90 3.38
N LEU A 189 15.80 -5.21 4.33
CA LEU A 189 15.18 -4.20 5.21
C LEU A 189 16.23 -3.47 6.05
N ALA A 190 17.29 -4.15 6.50
CA ALA A 190 18.39 -3.52 7.23
C ALA A 190 19.09 -2.40 6.43
N GLU A 191 19.11 -2.49 5.10
CA GLU A 191 19.66 -1.45 4.21
C GLU A 191 18.73 -0.23 4.09
N ILE A 192 17.40 -0.46 4.10
CA ILE A 192 16.39 0.54 3.74
C ILE A 192 15.85 1.29 4.97
N LEU A 193 15.55 0.57 6.06
CA LEU A 193 14.83 1.10 7.22
C LEU A 193 15.50 2.33 7.90
N PRO A 194 16.84 2.45 7.97
CA PRO A 194 17.48 3.65 8.54
C PRO A 194 17.13 4.97 7.82
N ARG A 195 16.63 4.90 6.58
CA ARG A 195 16.29 6.07 5.74
C ARG A 195 14.79 6.31 5.61
N VAL A 196 13.97 5.48 6.26
CA VAL A 196 12.52 5.56 6.20
C VAL A 196 11.99 6.60 7.17
N GLY A 197 11.04 7.43 6.72
CA GLY A 197 10.36 8.43 7.55
C GLY A 197 9.03 7.93 8.13
N TYR A 198 8.37 6.99 7.44
CA TYR A 198 7.12 6.36 7.89
C TYR A 198 7.21 4.86 7.63
N LEU A 199 7.16 4.06 8.68
CA LEU A 199 7.25 2.60 8.59
C LEU A 199 5.92 1.95 8.97
N PHE A 200 5.39 1.13 8.06
CA PHE A 200 4.19 0.31 8.29
C PHE A 200 4.59 -1.15 8.40
N VAL A 201 4.12 -1.83 9.44
CA VAL A 201 4.42 -3.25 9.70
C VAL A 201 3.20 -3.94 10.29
N GLY A 202 2.86 -5.13 9.78
CA GLY A 202 1.94 -6.04 10.45
C GLY A 202 2.63 -6.79 11.59
N ALA A 203 1.92 -7.10 12.66
CA ALA A 203 2.48 -7.85 13.80
C ALA A 203 3.06 -9.21 13.35
N ASP A 204 2.40 -9.90 12.43
CA ASP A 204 2.89 -11.18 11.88
C ASP A 204 4.20 -11.00 11.10
N ASP A 205 4.35 -9.91 10.36
CA ASP A 205 5.57 -9.58 9.63
C ASP A 205 6.69 -9.18 10.59
N ALA A 206 6.38 -8.42 11.66
CA ALA A 206 7.33 -8.07 12.70
C ALA A 206 7.89 -9.33 13.39
N ALA A 207 7.03 -10.28 13.72
CA ALA A 207 7.44 -11.53 14.34
C ALA A 207 8.21 -12.44 13.38
N SER A 208 7.69 -12.68 12.17
CA SER A 208 8.24 -13.68 11.26
C SER A 208 9.50 -13.22 10.53
N VAL A 209 9.63 -11.92 10.25
CA VAL A 209 10.77 -11.34 9.48
C VAL A 209 11.78 -10.70 10.41
N LEU A 210 11.33 -9.84 11.32
CA LEU A 210 12.21 -9.01 12.14
C LEU A 210 12.50 -9.60 13.52
N GLU A 211 11.90 -10.76 13.84
CA GLU A 211 12.03 -11.46 15.13
C GLU A 211 11.62 -10.58 16.33
N LEU A 212 10.63 -9.70 16.06
CA LEU A 212 10.06 -8.79 17.06
C LEU A 212 8.64 -9.26 17.41
N ASP A 213 8.49 -9.84 18.59
CA ASP A 213 7.21 -10.34 19.10
C ASP A 213 6.93 -9.84 20.53
N GLY A 214 5.70 -10.08 21.00
CA GLY A 214 5.25 -9.72 22.34
C GLY A 214 4.30 -8.51 22.37
N PRO A 215 4.23 -7.78 23.49
CA PRO A 215 3.36 -6.60 23.60
C PRO A 215 3.67 -5.56 22.54
N PRO A 216 2.64 -4.85 21.99
CA PRO A 216 2.82 -3.87 20.92
C PRO A 216 3.87 -2.80 21.23
N GLU A 217 3.99 -2.38 22.48
CA GLU A 217 4.97 -1.38 22.92
C GLU A 217 6.41 -1.86 22.68
N ARG A 218 6.70 -3.10 23.06
CA ARG A 218 8.02 -3.73 22.86
C ARG A 218 8.34 -3.91 21.37
N VAL A 219 7.35 -4.31 20.58
CA VAL A 219 7.50 -4.45 19.12
C VAL A 219 7.80 -3.09 18.50
N LEU A 220 7.04 -2.04 18.83
CA LEU A 220 7.25 -0.68 18.37
C LEU A 220 8.64 -0.14 18.72
N GLU A 221 9.12 -0.36 19.95
CA GLU A 221 10.49 0.00 20.35
C GLU A 221 11.54 -0.76 19.53
N GLY A 222 11.31 -2.03 19.24
CA GLY A 222 12.17 -2.84 18.39
C GLY A 222 12.24 -2.30 16.96
N LEU A 223 11.08 -1.99 16.37
CA LEU A 223 10.97 -1.40 15.05
C LEU A 223 11.63 -0.02 14.97
N HIS A 224 11.45 0.81 15.99
CA HIS A 224 12.07 2.13 16.06
C HIS A 224 13.61 2.04 16.11
N ARG A 225 14.18 1.03 16.77
CA ARG A 225 15.65 0.81 16.72
C ARG A 225 16.15 0.50 15.30
N LEU A 226 15.33 -0.16 14.48
CA LEU A 226 15.67 -0.44 13.07
C LEU A 226 15.44 0.76 12.15
N ALA A 227 14.48 1.61 12.47
CA ALA A 227 14.10 2.80 11.70
C ALA A 227 14.02 4.05 12.62
N PRO A 228 15.16 4.55 13.13
CA PRO A 228 15.18 5.57 14.20
C PRO A 228 14.62 6.93 13.80
N ALA A 229 14.56 7.23 12.50
CA ALA A 229 13.97 8.47 12.00
C ALA A 229 12.46 8.33 11.68
N ALA A 230 11.91 7.11 11.79
CA ALA A 230 10.55 6.85 11.33
C ALA A 230 9.48 7.05 12.43
N THR A 231 8.34 7.57 12.01
CA THR A 231 7.06 7.27 12.65
C THR A 231 6.72 5.82 12.32
N VAL A 232 6.51 4.98 13.33
CA VAL A 232 6.30 3.53 13.16
C VAL A 232 4.86 3.17 13.44
N ALA A 233 4.17 2.62 12.44
CA ALA A 233 2.81 2.13 12.54
C ALA A 233 2.79 0.59 12.57
N LEU A 234 2.32 0.01 13.66
CA LEU A 234 2.13 -1.42 13.85
C LEU A 234 0.64 -1.76 13.73
N THR A 235 0.28 -2.60 12.74
CA THR A 235 -1.08 -3.11 12.60
C THR A 235 -1.22 -4.47 13.29
N LEU A 236 -2.33 -4.66 14.02
CA LEU A 236 -2.60 -5.80 14.89
C LEU A 236 -3.83 -6.60 14.41
N GLY A 237 -4.19 -6.49 13.14
CA GLY A 237 -5.40 -7.09 12.58
C GLY A 237 -6.66 -6.59 13.31
N GLU A 238 -7.49 -7.51 13.79
CA GLU A 238 -8.74 -7.17 14.51
C GLU A 238 -8.50 -6.50 15.87
N ALA A 239 -7.28 -6.61 16.42
CA ALA A 239 -6.91 -5.92 17.67
C ALA A 239 -6.64 -4.41 17.46
N GLY A 240 -6.63 -3.94 16.19
CA GLY A 240 -6.46 -2.52 15.85
C GLY A 240 -5.04 -2.17 15.42
N SER A 241 -4.50 -1.07 15.93
CA SER A 241 -3.16 -0.59 15.60
C SER A 241 -2.55 0.23 16.73
N ALA A 242 -1.24 0.44 16.65
CA ALA A 242 -0.51 1.35 17.50
C ALA A 242 0.57 2.06 16.69
N VAL A 243 0.77 3.36 16.91
CA VAL A 243 1.75 4.17 16.20
C VAL A 243 2.68 4.84 17.19
N LEU A 244 3.98 4.64 16.99
CA LEU A 244 5.03 5.32 17.77
C LEU A 244 5.53 6.54 17.02
N THR A 245 5.48 7.68 17.68
CA THR A 245 6.04 8.96 17.26
C THR A 245 7.00 9.50 18.32
N PRO A 246 7.75 10.58 18.07
CA PRO A 246 8.54 11.23 19.12
C PRO A 246 7.72 11.66 20.36
N ASP A 247 6.42 11.93 20.19
CA ASP A 247 5.52 12.35 21.27
C ASP A 247 4.94 11.18 22.08
N GLY A 248 5.20 9.94 21.64
CA GLY A 248 4.74 8.74 22.31
C GLY A 248 3.95 7.77 21.42
N ILE A 249 3.21 6.86 22.07
CA ILE A 249 2.41 5.84 21.39
C ILE A 249 0.95 6.33 21.28
N HIS A 250 0.45 6.35 20.05
CA HIS A 250 -0.93 6.68 19.71
C HIS A 250 -1.69 5.42 19.33
N ARG A 251 -2.95 5.34 19.75
CA ARG A 251 -3.88 4.27 19.40
C ARG A 251 -5.16 4.87 18.86
N PRO A 252 -5.92 4.14 18.02
CA PRO A 252 -7.20 4.65 17.51
C PRO A 252 -8.14 5.07 18.65
N SER A 253 -8.73 6.25 18.55
CA SER A 253 -9.71 6.74 19.51
C SER A 253 -11.03 5.96 19.44
N LYS A 254 -11.33 5.36 18.28
CA LYS A 254 -12.53 4.59 18.00
C LYS A 254 -12.21 3.21 17.47
N ARG A 255 -13.07 2.25 17.80
CA ARG A 255 -13.10 0.92 17.16
C ARG A 255 -14.37 0.80 16.35
N TYR A 256 -14.23 0.32 15.12
CA TYR A 256 -15.34 0.11 14.19
C TYR A 256 -15.75 -1.36 14.17
N THR A 257 -17.04 -1.63 14.37
CA THR A 257 -17.59 -2.96 14.06
C THR A 257 -17.86 -3.02 12.57
N VAL A 258 -17.20 -3.92 11.86
CA VAL A 258 -17.23 -3.98 10.41
C VAL A 258 -17.92 -5.25 9.92
N SER A 259 -18.95 -5.09 9.08
CA SER A 259 -19.49 -6.20 8.27
C SER A 259 -18.57 -6.40 7.07
N VAL A 260 -17.64 -7.34 7.18
CA VAL A 260 -16.60 -7.54 6.19
C VAL A 260 -17.15 -8.08 4.88
N VAL A 261 -17.02 -7.31 3.81
CA VAL A 261 -17.27 -7.69 2.42
C VAL A 261 -15.98 -8.21 1.78
N ASP A 262 -14.90 -7.44 1.93
CA ASP A 262 -13.57 -7.78 1.40
C ASP A 262 -12.46 -7.14 2.25
N ARG A 263 -11.56 -7.98 2.78
CA ARG A 263 -10.45 -7.51 3.62
C ARG A 263 -9.16 -7.21 2.84
N VAL A 264 -9.08 -7.61 1.57
CA VAL A 264 -7.88 -7.37 0.74
C VAL A 264 -7.76 -5.86 0.49
N GLY A 265 -6.57 -5.31 0.69
CA GLY A 265 -6.34 -3.86 0.61
C GLY A 265 -6.61 -3.07 1.90
N ALA A 266 -7.02 -3.72 3.00
CA ALA A 266 -7.24 -3.01 4.28
C ALA A 266 -5.95 -2.41 4.85
N GLY A 267 -4.80 -3.08 4.70
CA GLY A 267 -3.48 -2.55 5.06
C GLY A 267 -3.10 -1.32 4.22
N ASP A 268 -3.34 -1.41 2.90
CA ASP A 268 -3.10 -0.29 1.97
C ASP A 268 -3.98 0.92 2.33
N ALA A 269 -5.25 0.66 2.69
CA ALA A 269 -6.17 1.70 3.15
C ALA A 269 -5.71 2.33 4.47
N PHE A 270 -5.21 1.53 5.41
CA PHE A 270 -4.63 2.04 6.65
C PHE A 270 -3.45 2.98 6.36
N ALA A 271 -2.50 2.53 5.54
CA ALA A 271 -1.36 3.35 5.13
C ALA A 271 -1.82 4.64 4.41
N ALA A 272 -2.78 4.53 3.49
CA ALA A 272 -3.32 5.68 2.77
C ALA A 272 -3.98 6.71 3.69
N GLY A 273 -4.81 6.27 4.63
CA GLY A 273 -5.47 7.15 5.60
C GLY A 273 -4.47 7.87 6.50
N PHE A 274 -3.44 7.16 6.97
CA PHE A 274 -2.36 7.74 7.76
C PHE A 274 -1.58 8.79 6.98
N LEU A 275 -1.11 8.43 5.78
CA LEU A 275 -0.31 9.30 4.92
C LEU A 275 -1.11 10.52 4.44
N TRP A 276 -2.40 10.34 4.10
CA TRP A 276 -3.29 11.44 3.74
C TRP A 276 -3.40 12.46 4.88
N ALA A 277 -3.73 12.00 6.08
CA ALA A 277 -3.89 12.87 7.24
C ALA A 277 -2.59 13.64 7.57
N THR A 278 -1.45 12.94 7.52
CA THR A 278 -0.12 13.55 7.71
C THR A 278 0.18 14.61 6.64
N LEU A 279 -0.10 14.32 5.36
CA LEU A 279 0.18 15.24 4.26
C LEU A 279 -0.69 16.50 4.25
N ILE A 280 -1.89 16.43 4.85
CA ILE A 280 -2.73 17.63 5.06
C ILE A 280 -2.47 18.33 6.39
N GLY A 281 -1.48 17.90 7.19
CA GLY A 281 -1.03 18.57 8.40
C GLY A 281 -1.82 18.20 9.66
N ARG A 282 -2.51 17.07 9.70
CA ARG A 282 -3.13 16.54 10.91
C ARG A 282 -2.08 16.00 11.87
N ASP A 283 -2.37 16.02 13.16
CA ASP A 283 -1.51 15.44 14.19
C ASP A 283 -1.49 13.90 14.15
N ALA A 284 -0.62 13.28 14.94
CA ALA A 284 -0.43 11.83 14.96
C ALA A 284 -1.70 11.07 15.39
N GLN A 285 -2.45 11.60 16.37
CA GLN A 285 -3.69 10.97 16.82
C GLN A 285 -4.75 10.98 15.72
N GLN A 286 -4.94 12.13 15.07
CA GLN A 286 -5.85 12.27 13.94
C GLN A 286 -5.44 11.39 12.74
N ALA A 287 -4.13 11.20 12.52
CA ALA A 287 -3.62 10.32 11.47
C ALA A 287 -3.93 8.85 11.76
N VAL A 288 -3.76 8.38 13.00
CA VAL A 288 -4.14 7.01 13.41
C VAL A 288 -5.65 6.78 13.28
N ASP A 289 -6.45 7.77 13.69
CA ASP A 289 -7.91 7.69 13.58
C ASP A 289 -8.35 7.62 12.11
N ALA A 290 -7.78 8.45 11.23
CA ALA A 290 -8.06 8.43 9.80
C ALA A 290 -7.64 7.11 9.13
N ALA A 291 -6.47 6.57 9.50
CA ALA A 291 -5.97 5.27 9.05
C ALA A 291 -6.95 4.14 9.39
N THR A 292 -7.39 4.11 10.65
CA THR A 292 -8.31 3.08 11.15
C THR A 292 -9.70 3.21 10.51
N ALA A 293 -10.21 4.42 10.37
CA ALA A 293 -11.50 4.67 9.73
C ALA A 293 -11.49 4.28 8.25
N LEU A 294 -10.44 4.63 7.50
CA LEU A 294 -10.34 4.29 6.07
C LEU A 294 -10.18 2.78 5.88
N ALA A 295 -9.41 2.09 6.73
CA ALA A 295 -9.30 0.64 6.71
C ALA A 295 -10.64 -0.06 7.01
N ALA A 296 -11.41 0.47 7.95
CA ALA A 296 -12.75 -0.03 8.28
C ALA A 296 -13.71 0.15 7.09
N LEU A 297 -13.76 1.35 6.49
CA LEU A 297 -14.56 1.61 5.28
C LEU A 297 -14.16 0.68 4.13
N LYS A 298 -12.86 0.50 3.89
CA LYS A 298 -12.38 -0.42 2.85
C LYS A 298 -12.89 -1.84 3.02
N CYS A 299 -12.93 -2.36 4.23
CA CYS A 299 -13.43 -3.70 4.48
C CYS A 299 -14.90 -3.91 4.10
N THR A 300 -15.68 -2.85 3.95
CA THR A 300 -17.09 -2.89 3.49
C THR A 300 -17.24 -2.78 1.97
N ILE A 301 -16.14 -2.62 1.23
CA ILE A 301 -16.11 -2.39 -0.21
C ILE A 301 -15.45 -3.57 -0.91
N TRP A 302 -16.06 -4.04 -2.01
CA TRP A 302 -15.48 -5.07 -2.86
C TRP A 302 -14.33 -4.52 -3.70
N GLY A 303 -13.23 -5.25 -3.77
CA GLY A 303 -12.01 -4.84 -4.49
C GLY A 303 -10.92 -4.30 -3.56
N ASP A 304 -9.69 -4.14 -4.08
CA ASP A 304 -8.53 -3.74 -3.28
C ASP A 304 -8.49 -2.23 -3.02
N VAL A 305 -8.94 -1.44 -3.99
CA VAL A 305 -8.92 0.03 -3.88
C VAL A 305 -10.03 0.52 -2.95
N PRO A 306 -9.73 1.33 -1.94
CA PRO A 306 -10.76 1.94 -1.11
C PRO A 306 -11.48 3.04 -1.90
N ILE A 307 -12.67 2.70 -2.41
CA ILE A 307 -13.53 3.64 -3.16
C ILE A 307 -14.30 4.50 -2.14
N VAL A 308 -13.56 5.36 -1.44
CA VAL A 308 -14.07 6.24 -0.38
C VAL A 308 -13.77 7.69 -0.77
N SER A 309 -14.73 8.58 -0.55
CA SER A 309 -14.52 10.03 -0.70
C SER A 309 -13.99 10.64 0.60
N ARG A 310 -13.37 11.82 0.49
CA ARG A 310 -12.96 12.59 1.67
C ARG A 310 -14.14 12.90 2.59
N ALA A 311 -15.29 13.22 2.02
CA ALA A 311 -16.50 13.53 2.79
C ALA A 311 -16.97 12.33 3.64
N GLU A 312 -17.00 11.12 3.06
CA GLU A 312 -17.35 9.89 3.79
C GLU A 312 -16.37 9.59 4.93
N LEU A 313 -15.06 9.76 4.69
CA LEU A 313 -14.06 9.55 5.73
C LEU A 313 -14.21 10.56 6.86
N GLU A 314 -14.36 11.85 6.56
CA GLU A 314 -14.50 12.91 7.56
C GLU A 314 -15.81 12.76 8.33
N GLU A 315 -16.87 12.32 7.68
CA GLU A 315 -18.15 12.03 8.31
C GLU A 315 -18.03 10.87 9.31
N LEU A 316 -17.37 9.78 8.95
CA LEU A 316 -17.16 8.65 9.88
C LEU A 316 -16.29 9.06 11.08
N LEU A 317 -15.28 9.90 10.86
CA LEU A 317 -14.44 10.42 11.95
C LEU A 317 -15.22 11.31 12.92
N ALA A 318 -16.18 12.10 12.41
CA ALA A 318 -16.98 13.03 13.23
C ALA A 318 -18.14 12.36 13.97
N THR A 319 -18.58 11.16 13.56
CA THR A 319 -19.84 10.56 14.02
C THR A 319 -19.61 9.22 14.72
N ASP A 320 -20.41 8.96 15.77
CA ASP A 320 -20.43 7.65 16.44
C ASP A 320 -21.60 6.75 15.97
N SER A 321 -22.37 7.20 14.96
CA SER A 321 -23.61 6.54 14.51
C SER A 321 -23.48 5.94 13.12
N THR A 322 -23.99 4.71 12.96
CA THR A 322 -24.17 3.98 11.69
C THR A 322 -25.57 4.14 11.10
N GLU A 323 -26.36 5.14 11.52
CA GLU A 323 -27.71 5.34 11.07
C GLU A 323 -27.83 5.72 9.59
N ILE A 324 -28.92 5.29 8.95
CA ILE A 324 -29.23 5.64 7.55
C ILE A 324 -29.47 7.14 7.45
N ARG A 325 -28.64 7.80 6.66
CA ARG A 325 -28.81 9.22 6.34
C ARG A 325 -29.59 9.36 5.03
N ARG A 326 -30.58 10.23 5.03
CA ARG A 326 -31.42 10.56 3.87
C ARG A 326 -31.02 11.90 3.30
#